data_d7b543a358df08e23bf7031034c5e186
#
_entry.id   d7b543a358df08e23bf7031034c5e186
#
_cell.length_a   1.000
_cell.length_b   1.000
_cell.length_c   1.000
_cell.angle_alpha   90.00
_cell.angle_beta   90.00
_cell.angle_gamma   90.00
#
_symmetry.space_group_name_H-M   'P 1'
#
loop_
_entity.id
_entity.type
_entity.pdbx_description
1 polymer ?
#
loop_
_entity_poly.entity_id
_entity_poly.type
_entity_poly.pdbx_seq_one_letter_code
_entity_poly.pdbx_strand_id
1 'polypeptide(L)'
;MTLRPSFLAAATCAALALAGCSTGAAADRQSAGDNAPSNAAYPMKASFCGQEVAVEREPARIIGAGREGVANIVSAGAADRMVARFGEHGALYGPRIEDELKSLSGIEEVASGGGEDHGSISFERVLELQADMIYGSALGEGDLSIDNLGNNGIAGVMPPSSCAYAFSGAKSDFADLDAIPAHIRELGALLNTGERANANASAMEADLAAAREEGGKLPELKAAGLYYWDSSDDLFAYGANSTIQGIFDAARLKNVVAPSYDAMFNGAISPETIVKSNPDVLIITTGESGITLEDSLARLEKIPGMTQTAAFTNKRIIELPSGAAYPTVEAIDAARELVKKLAQQ
;
A
#
# COMPACT_ATOMS: atom_id res chain seq x y z
N MET A 1 48.85 38.81 43.94
CA MET A 1 48.85 40.25 43.62
C MET A 1 47.51 40.45 42.91
N THR A 2 46.49 40.88 43.69
CA THR A 2 45.93 42.23 43.73
C THR A 2 45.30 42.64 42.41
N LEU A 3 44.07 43.05 42.22
CA LEU A 3 42.99 43.59 43.06
C LEU A 3 41.71 43.72 42.16
N ARG A 4 40.58 43.53 42.73
CA ARG A 4 39.23 44.08 42.37
C ARG A 4 39.25 45.63 42.48
N PRO A 5 38.16 46.42 42.19
CA PRO A 5 36.72 46.14 42.10
C PRO A 5 35.92 47.03 41.12
N SER A 6 34.64 46.67 40.87
CA SER A 6 33.36 47.36 41.25
C SER A 6 32.85 48.56 40.42
N PHE A 7 31.61 48.60 40.07
CA PHE A 7 30.40 49.36 40.47
C PHE A 7 29.45 49.48 39.26
N LEU A 8 28.27 48.95 39.39
CA LEU A 8 26.95 49.55 39.65
C LEU A 8 26.47 50.69 38.74
N ALA A 9 25.36 50.52 38.07
CA ALA A 9 24.19 51.39 38.25
C ALA A 9 22.95 50.86 37.50
N ALA A 10 21.85 50.81 38.20
CA ALA A 10 20.51 50.50 37.76
C ALA A 10 19.83 51.76 37.18
N ALA A 11 18.89 51.58 36.25
CA ALA A 11 17.84 52.56 36.01
C ALA A 11 16.57 51.87 35.55
N THR A 12 15.62 51.87 36.43
CA THR A 12 14.19 51.60 36.27
C THR A 12 13.52 52.75 35.53
N CYS A 13 12.62 52.44 34.59
CA CYS A 13 11.53 53.34 34.19
C CYS A 13 10.27 52.53 33.88
N ALA A 14 9.27 52.80 34.73
CA ALA A 14 7.89 52.38 34.59
C ALA A 14 7.09 53.47 33.89
N ALA A 15 6.13 53.14 33.05
CA ALA A 15 4.92 53.93 32.75
C ALA A 15 3.98 53.08 31.89
N LEU A 16 2.91 52.69 32.39
CA LEU A 16 1.52 53.21 32.42
C LEU A 16 0.62 52.71 31.32
N ALA A 17 -0.37 51.98 31.78
CA ALA A 17 -1.53 51.43 31.08
C ALA A 17 -2.48 52.54 30.54
N LEU A 18 -3.15 52.23 29.44
CA LEU A 18 -4.45 52.83 29.12
C LEU A 18 -5.37 51.75 28.60
N ALA A 19 -6.43 51.50 29.33
CA ALA A 19 -7.55 50.65 29.03
C ALA A 19 -8.47 51.32 27.99
N GLY A 20 -8.93 50.54 27.03
CA GLY A 20 -10.00 50.89 26.12
C GLY A 20 -10.94 49.72 25.94
N CYS A 21 -12.07 49.73 26.65
CA CYS A 21 -13.18 48.81 26.42
C CYS A 21 -13.94 49.18 25.15
N SER A 22 -14.18 48.22 24.28
CA SER A 22 -15.37 48.27 23.39
C SER A 22 -15.92 46.84 23.25
N THR A 23 -17.17 46.73 23.66
CA THR A 23 -18.04 45.54 23.62
C THR A 23 -18.44 45.22 22.17
N GLY A 24 -18.27 43.96 21.79
CA GLY A 24 -18.82 43.38 20.57
C GLY A 24 -18.78 41.87 20.67
N ALA A 25 -19.88 41.25 21.08
CA ALA A 25 -20.03 39.81 21.15
C ALA A 25 -20.17 39.24 19.74
N ALA A 26 -19.19 38.48 19.29
CA ALA A 26 -19.35 37.53 18.21
C ALA A 26 -18.81 36.18 18.73
N ALA A 27 -19.71 35.21 18.75
CA ALA A 27 -19.38 33.85 19.21
C ALA A 27 -18.51 33.18 18.16
N ASP A 28 -17.21 33.16 18.39
CA ASP A 28 -16.28 32.30 17.65
C ASP A 28 -16.35 30.89 18.22
N ARG A 29 -16.90 29.99 17.42
CA ARG A 29 -16.72 28.55 17.62
C ARG A 29 -15.28 28.22 17.23
N GLN A 30 -14.39 28.22 18.17
CA GLN A 30 -13.10 27.58 18.02
C GLN A 30 -13.31 26.07 17.97
N SER A 31 -13.29 25.51 16.76
CA SER A 31 -12.96 24.09 16.55
C SER A 31 -11.48 23.92 16.92
N ALA A 32 -11.25 23.26 18.05
CA ALA A 32 -9.92 22.80 18.43
C ALA A 32 -9.52 21.66 17.46
N GLY A 33 -8.84 22.01 16.38
CA GLY A 33 -8.05 21.08 15.58
C GLY A 33 -6.60 21.31 15.97
N ASP A 34 -5.98 20.33 16.60
CA ASP A 34 -4.54 20.32 16.84
C ASP A 34 -3.82 20.31 15.48
N ASN A 35 -3.56 21.50 14.96
CA ASN A 35 -2.68 21.67 13.81
C ASN A 35 -1.23 21.63 14.33
N ALA A 36 -0.61 20.46 14.30
CA ALA A 36 0.84 20.39 14.22
C ALA A 36 1.29 21.17 12.99
N PRO A 37 2.36 21.98 13.05
CA PRO A 37 2.77 22.82 11.91
C PRO A 37 3.09 21.92 10.72
N SER A 38 2.33 22.08 9.63
CA SER A 38 2.62 21.46 8.36
C SER A 38 3.90 22.10 7.80
N ASN A 39 4.96 21.30 7.66
CA ASN A 39 6.24 21.78 7.13
C ASN A 39 6.34 21.65 5.59
N ALA A 40 5.33 21.14 4.92
CA ALA A 40 5.32 21.01 3.47
C ALA A 40 4.95 22.34 2.80
N ALA A 41 5.81 22.83 1.91
CA ALA A 41 5.55 24.02 1.12
C ALA A 41 4.93 23.60 -0.22
N TYR A 42 3.67 23.91 -0.45
CA TYR A 42 3.01 23.76 -1.74
C TYR A 42 3.19 25.04 -2.59
N PRO A 43 3.25 24.96 -3.93
CA PRO A 43 3.14 23.73 -4.72
C PRO A 43 4.36 22.83 -4.57
N MET A 44 4.11 21.52 -4.63
CA MET A 44 5.14 20.48 -4.62
C MET A 44 5.20 19.78 -5.98
N LYS A 45 6.39 19.32 -6.34
CA LYS A 45 6.56 18.44 -7.48
C LYS A 45 7.00 17.07 -6.97
N ALA A 46 6.34 16.03 -7.43
CA ALA A 46 6.68 14.67 -7.13
C ALA A 46 6.91 13.90 -8.44
N SER A 47 7.83 12.97 -8.44
CA SER A 47 8.07 12.11 -9.60
C SER A 47 7.52 10.73 -9.33
N PHE A 48 6.48 10.37 -10.07
CA PHE A 48 5.91 9.02 -10.04
C PHE A 48 5.94 8.45 -11.47
N CYS A 49 6.33 7.20 -11.59
CA CYS A 49 6.45 6.53 -12.89
C CYS A 49 7.39 7.25 -13.89
N GLY A 50 8.35 8.05 -13.40
CA GLY A 50 9.19 8.90 -14.26
C GLY A 50 8.47 10.13 -14.83
N GLN A 51 7.23 10.39 -14.37
CA GLN A 51 6.45 11.59 -14.72
C GLN A 51 6.47 12.58 -13.56
N GLU A 52 6.61 13.87 -13.87
CA GLU A 52 6.49 14.94 -12.88
C GLU A 52 5.02 15.28 -12.67
N VAL A 53 4.55 15.15 -11.45
CA VAL A 53 3.21 15.52 -11.03
C VAL A 53 3.30 16.76 -10.13
N ALA A 54 2.58 17.82 -10.49
CA ALA A 54 2.44 18.99 -9.66
C ALA A 54 1.28 18.81 -8.68
N VAL A 55 1.54 19.06 -7.40
CA VAL A 55 0.52 19.09 -6.35
C VAL A 55 0.44 20.53 -5.86
N GLU A 56 -0.58 21.25 -6.30
CA GLU A 56 -0.69 22.71 -6.14
C GLU A 56 -0.99 23.14 -4.70
N ARG A 57 -1.65 22.28 -3.94
CA ARG A 57 -2.02 22.51 -2.53
C ARG A 57 -2.02 21.18 -1.77
N GLU A 58 -2.07 21.26 -0.46
CA GLU A 58 -2.23 20.08 0.38
C GLU A 58 -3.49 19.30 0.00
N PRO A 59 -3.36 18.00 -0.36
CA PRO A 59 -4.53 17.19 -0.70
C PRO A 59 -5.45 17.02 0.50
N ALA A 60 -6.70 17.45 0.35
CA ALA A 60 -7.72 17.39 1.39
C ALA A 60 -8.87 16.45 1.05
N ARG A 61 -9.06 16.12 -0.22
CA ARG A 61 -10.13 15.27 -0.73
C ARG A 61 -9.58 14.26 -1.72
N ILE A 62 -9.23 13.08 -1.20
CA ILE A 62 -8.48 12.06 -1.93
C ILE A 62 -9.42 10.94 -2.37
N ILE A 63 -9.27 10.48 -3.60
CA ILE A 63 -9.89 9.24 -4.07
C ILE A 63 -8.82 8.15 -4.11
N GLY A 64 -9.08 7.03 -3.42
CA GLY A 64 -8.26 5.82 -3.46
C GLY A 64 -8.68 4.93 -4.63
N ALA A 65 -7.73 4.61 -5.54
CA ALA A 65 -8.01 3.77 -6.70
C ALA A 65 -7.26 2.44 -6.61
N GLY A 66 -8.03 1.35 -6.57
CA GLY A 66 -7.51 0.00 -6.40
C GLY A 66 -7.00 -0.28 -4.98
N ARG A 67 -6.78 -1.56 -4.71
CA ARG A 67 -6.32 -2.05 -3.39
C ARG A 67 -5.04 -1.34 -2.91
N GLU A 68 -4.04 -1.25 -3.77
CA GLU A 68 -2.76 -0.64 -3.43
C GLU A 68 -2.92 0.86 -3.11
N GLY A 69 -3.77 1.55 -3.90
CA GLY A 69 -4.05 2.96 -3.67
C GLY A 69 -4.65 3.21 -2.29
N VAL A 70 -5.68 2.47 -1.93
CA VAL A 70 -6.36 2.58 -0.63
C VAL A 70 -5.42 2.21 0.52
N ALA A 71 -4.72 1.07 0.43
CA ALA A 71 -3.82 0.61 1.48
C ALA A 71 -2.66 1.59 1.73
N ASN A 72 -2.11 2.19 0.68
CA ASN A 72 -1.01 3.14 0.80
C ASN A 72 -1.47 4.51 1.35
N ILE A 73 -2.68 5.00 0.99
CA ILE A 73 -3.26 6.21 1.61
C ILE A 73 -3.44 6.01 3.11
N VAL A 74 -3.99 4.87 3.52
CA VAL A 74 -4.14 4.51 4.95
C VAL A 74 -2.78 4.46 5.63
N SER A 75 -1.82 3.76 5.02
CA SER A 75 -0.46 3.60 5.56
C SER A 75 0.29 4.93 5.66
N ALA A 76 0.07 5.85 4.74
CA ALA A 76 0.62 7.20 4.77
C ALA A 76 -0.08 8.11 5.82
N GLY A 77 -1.15 7.63 6.48
CA GLY A 77 -1.85 8.36 7.52
C GLY A 77 -2.78 9.46 7.01
N ALA A 78 -3.36 9.28 5.82
CA ALA A 78 -4.28 10.23 5.19
C ALA A 78 -5.68 9.64 4.94
N ALA A 79 -6.03 8.55 5.61
CA ALA A 79 -7.31 7.87 5.44
C ALA A 79 -8.52 8.77 5.73
N ASP A 80 -8.39 9.68 6.68
CA ASP A 80 -9.40 10.67 7.07
C ASP A 80 -9.71 11.73 5.98
N ARG A 81 -8.87 11.81 4.94
CA ARG A 81 -9.06 12.67 3.77
C ARG A 81 -9.67 11.93 2.58
N MET A 82 -9.84 10.62 2.69
CA MET A 82 -10.42 9.82 1.62
C MET A 82 -11.91 10.08 1.51
N VAL A 83 -12.37 10.54 0.34
CA VAL A 83 -13.78 10.84 0.07
C VAL A 83 -14.47 9.74 -0.71
N ALA A 84 -13.70 8.96 -1.48
CA ALA A 84 -14.20 7.80 -2.21
C ALA A 84 -13.09 6.79 -2.45
N ARG A 85 -13.49 5.55 -2.74
CA ARG A 85 -12.64 4.45 -3.19
C ARG A 85 -13.32 3.65 -4.29
N PHE A 86 -12.53 3.08 -5.20
CA PHE A 86 -13.05 2.26 -6.30
C PHE A 86 -11.97 1.27 -6.80
N GLY A 87 -12.38 0.30 -7.62
CA GLY A 87 -11.44 -0.62 -8.31
C GLY A 87 -10.76 -1.64 -7.39
N GLU A 88 -11.37 -1.94 -6.24
CA GLU A 88 -10.79 -2.85 -5.23
C GLU A 88 -11.17 -4.32 -5.44
N HIS A 89 -12.01 -4.64 -6.41
CA HIS A 89 -12.43 -6.00 -6.79
C HIS A 89 -12.92 -6.88 -5.63
N GLY A 90 -13.67 -6.28 -4.67
CA GLY A 90 -14.14 -6.98 -3.48
C GLY A 90 -13.03 -7.38 -2.52
N ALA A 91 -11.91 -6.70 -2.60
CA ALA A 91 -10.73 -6.97 -1.81
C ALA A 91 -11.02 -6.96 -0.30
N LEU A 92 -10.61 -8.02 0.37
CA LEU A 92 -10.56 -8.05 1.84
C LEU A 92 -9.18 -7.52 2.26
N TYR A 93 -9.18 -6.50 3.09
CA TYR A 93 -7.94 -5.95 3.66
C TYR A 93 -7.54 -6.71 4.90
N GLY A 94 -6.24 -6.72 5.18
CA GLY A 94 -5.72 -7.15 6.47
C GLY A 94 -6.19 -6.22 7.61
N PRO A 95 -6.15 -6.70 8.88
CA PRO A 95 -6.71 -5.97 10.02
C PRO A 95 -6.21 -4.53 10.15
N ARG A 96 -4.95 -4.28 9.81
CA ARG A 96 -4.33 -2.94 9.91
C ARG A 96 -4.99 -1.89 9.03
N ILE A 97 -5.40 -2.27 7.84
CA ILE A 97 -6.11 -1.38 6.90
C ILE A 97 -7.61 -1.39 7.19
N GLU A 98 -8.17 -2.56 7.42
CA GLU A 98 -9.60 -2.75 7.65
C GLU A 98 -10.10 -2.01 8.89
N ASP A 99 -9.35 -2.06 10.00
CA ASP A 99 -9.73 -1.41 11.24
C ASP A 99 -9.72 0.13 11.09
N GLU A 100 -8.74 0.68 10.36
CA GLU A 100 -8.70 2.10 10.05
C GLU A 100 -9.89 2.51 9.19
N LEU A 101 -10.17 1.79 8.09
CA LEU A 101 -11.30 2.07 7.21
C LEU A 101 -12.64 2.01 7.94
N LYS A 102 -12.83 1.04 8.83
CA LYS A 102 -14.05 0.91 9.65
C LYS A 102 -14.23 2.03 10.67
N SER A 103 -13.14 2.63 11.11
CA SER A 103 -13.17 3.76 12.06
C SER A 103 -13.70 5.04 11.42
N LEU A 104 -13.67 5.11 10.08
CA LEU A 104 -14.03 6.29 9.30
C LEU A 104 -15.48 6.19 8.79
N SER A 105 -16.08 7.33 8.56
CA SER A 105 -17.40 7.46 7.97
C SER A 105 -17.38 8.42 6.79
N GLY A 106 -18.26 8.21 5.81
CA GLY A 106 -18.42 9.12 4.68
C GLY A 106 -17.49 8.86 3.49
N ILE A 107 -16.73 7.75 3.51
CA ILE A 107 -15.99 7.29 2.33
C ILE A 107 -17.00 6.61 1.41
N GLU A 108 -17.17 7.13 0.20
CA GLU A 108 -18.02 6.52 -0.81
C GLU A 108 -17.32 5.30 -1.41
N GLU A 109 -17.99 4.19 -1.40
CA GLU A 109 -17.57 2.99 -2.11
C GLU A 109 -18.23 3.00 -3.50
N VAL A 110 -17.46 3.38 -4.53
CA VAL A 110 -17.97 3.39 -5.89
C VAL A 110 -17.94 1.97 -6.42
N ALA A 111 -19.14 1.42 -6.65
CA ALA A 111 -19.28 0.04 -7.10
C ALA A 111 -18.53 -0.16 -8.43
N SER A 112 -17.70 -1.20 -8.48
CA SER A 112 -17.13 -1.69 -9.73
C SER A 112 -18.26 -2.24 -10.59
N GLY A 113 -18.41 -1.75 -11.82
CA GLY A 113 -19.30 -2.35 -12.81
C GLY A 113 -18.89 -3.83 -12.99
N GLY A 114 -19.88 -4.75 -12.88
CA GLY A 114 -19.59 -6.17 -13.05
C GLY A 114 -19.09 -6.47 -14.47
N GLY A 115 -18.02 -7.25 -14.62
CA GLY A 115 -17.42 -7.65 -15.89
C GLY A 115 -15.91 -7.41 -15.92
N GLU A 116 -15.33 -7.40 -17.10
CA GLU A 116 -13.90 -7.10 -17.32
C GLU A 116 -13.52 -5.64 -16.99
N ASP A 117 -14.50 -4.83 -16.60
CA ASP A 117 -14.31 -3.44 -16.21
C ASP A 117 -13.73 -3.41 -14.79
N HIS A 118 -12.46 -3.10 -14.69
CA HIS A 118 -11.67 -3.02 -13.43
C HIS A 118 -12.16 -1.95 -12.45
N GLY A 119 -13.46 -1.62 -12.46
CA GLY A 119 -14.08 -0.58 -11.67
C GLY A 119 -13.53 0.79 -12.08
N SER A 120 -14.37 1.59 -12.73
CA SER A 120 -14.02 2.94 -13.12
C SER A 120 -14.91 3.94 -12.38
N ILE A 121 -14.37 5.10 -12.09
CA ILE A 121 -15.14 6.25 -11.67
C ILE A 121 -15.24 7.23 -12.84
N SER A 122 -16.42 7.78 -13.10
CA SER A 122 -16.52 8.79 -14.16
C SER A 122 -15.85 10.10 -13.74
N PHE A 123 -15.32 10.85 -14.70
CA PHE A 123 -14.70 12.14 -14.44
C PHE A 123 -15.69 13.13 -13.82
N GLU A 124 -16.97 13.10 -14.24
CA GLU A 124 -18.03 13.91 -13.62
C GLU A 124 -18.17 13.58 -12.12
N ARG A 125 -18.08 12.29 -11.77
CA ARG A 125 -18.16 11.90 -10.35
C ARG A 125 -16.96 12.40 -9.55
N VAL A 126 -15.77 12.38 -10.13
CA VAL A 126 -14.56 12.97 -9.52
C VAL A 126 -14.77 14.46 -9.23
N LEU A 127 -15.35 15.20 -10.17
CA LEU A 127 -15.66 16.63 -10.00
C LEU A 127 -16.76 16.86 -8.95
N GLU A 128 -17.82 16.06 -8.93
CA GLU A 128 -18.89 16.14 -7.91
C GLU A 128 -18.34 15.90 -6.50
N LEU A 129 -17.41 14.95 -6.36
CA LEU A 129 -16.71 14.68 -5.11
C LEU A 129 -15.73 15.79 -4.72
N GLN A 130 -15.50 16.76 -5.61
CA GLN A 130 -14.53 17.84 -5.41
C GLN A 130 -13.15 17.29 -5.02
N ALA A 131 -12.76 16.17 -5.62
CA ALA A 131 -11.47 15.58 -5.35
C ALA A 131 -10.33 16.50 -5.82
N ASP A 132 -9.27 16.56 -5.05
CA ASP A 132 -8.05 17.30 -5.39
C ASP A 132 -6.87 16.36 -5.66
N MET A 133 -7.04 15.07 -5.36
CA MET A 133 -6.09 14.02 -5.70
C MET A 133 -6.81 12.70 -5.99
N ILE A 134 -6.29 11.95 -6.96
CA ILE A 134 -6.56 10.51 -7.12
C ILE A 134 -5.22 9.80 -6.97
N TYR A 135 -5.14 8.84 -6.04
CA TYR A 135 -3.98 8.01 -5.83
C TYR A 135 -4.32 6.54 -6.02
N GLY A 136 -3.65 5.87 -6.95
CA GLY A 136 -3.83 4.44 -7.17
C GLY A 136 -3.71 3.99 -8.62
N SER A 137 -4.26 2.82 -8.90
CA SER A 137 -4.37 2.25 -10.24
C SER A 137 -5.46 2.93 -11.07
N ALA A 138 -5.62 2.51 -12.31
CA ALA A 138 -6.62 3.01 -13.25
C ALA A 138 -6.44 4.48 -13.68
N LEU A 139 -5.24 5.05 -13.52
CA LEU A 139 -4.85 6.34 -14.06
C LEU A 139 -4.00 6.13 -15.33
N GLY A 140 -4.02 7.09 -16.25
CA GLY A 140 -3.11 7.11 -17.38
C GLY A 140 -3.78 7.14 -18.74
N GLU A 141 -5.06 6.78 -18.85
CA GLU A 141 -5.80 6.79 -20.10
C GLU A 141 -7.15 7.51 -19.98
N GLY A 142 -7.64 8.02 -21.12
CA GLY A 142 -8.95 8.67 -21.20
C GLY A 142 -9.10 9.89 -20.29
N ASP A 143 -10.28 10.02 -19.72
CA ASP A 143 -10.66 11.17 -18.91
C ASP A 143 -9.95 11.21 -17.54
N LEU A 144 -9.42 10.07 -17.07
CA LEU A 144 -8.61 9.96 -15.85
C LEU A 144 -7.11 9.97 -16.14
N SER A 145 -6.69 10.41 -17.33
CA SER A 145 -5.28 10.61 -17.62
C SER A 145 -4.67 11.68 -16.70
N ILE A 146 -3.41 11.50 -16.34
CA ILE A 146 -2.67 12.43 -15.45
C ILE A 146 -2.73 13.86 -15.99
N ASP A 147 -2.60 14.03 -17.31
CA ASP A 147 -2.68 15.34 -17.96
C ASP A 147 -4.07 15.97 -17.84
N ASN A 148 -5.15 15.20 -18.07
CA ASN A 148 -6.51 15.73 -17.94
C ASN A 148 -6.85 16.07 -16.50
N LEU A 149 -6.47 15.24 -15.54
CA LEU A 149 -6.62 15.54 -14.12
C LEU A 149 -5.87 16.82 -13.74
N GLY A 150 -4.59 16.93 -14.15
CA GLY A 150 -3.77 18.11 -13.89
C GLY A 150 -4.34 19.40 -14.47
N ASN A 151 -4.89 19.36 -15.71
CA ASN A 151 -5.56 20.50 -16.34
C ASN A 151 -6.81 20.97 -15.56
N ASN A 152 -7.39 20.12 -14.73
CA ASN A 152 -8.53 20.41 -13.87
C ASN A 152 -8.16 20.63 -12.39
N GLY A 153 -6.85 20.76 -12.08
CA GLY A 153 -6.34 21.03 -10.74
C GLY A 153 -6.41 19.83 -9.79
N ILE A 154 -6.47 18.62 -10.34
CA ILE A 154 -6.52 17.35 -9.61
C ILE A 154 -5.17 16.64 -9.81
N ALA A 155 -4.49 16.28 -8.74
CA ALA A 155 -3.25 15.54 -8.81
C ALA A 155 -3.55 14.04 -9.06
N GLY A 156 -3.12 13.51 -10.20
CA GLY A 156 -3.15 12.08 -10.51
C GLY A 156 -1.82 11.42 -10.14
N VAL A 157 -1.81 10.48 -9.21
CA VAL A 157 -0.57 9.83 -8.73
C VAL A 157 -0.73 8.32 -8.74
N MET A 158 0.21 7.64 -9.38
CA MET A 158 0.21 6.17 -9.47
C MET A 158 1.20 5.56 -8.47
N PRO A 159 0.83 4.45 -7.82
CA PRO A 159 1.77 3.66 -7.01
C PRO A 159 2.73 2.86 -7.91
N PRO A 160 3.84 2.35 -7.33
CA PRO A 160 4.89 1.66 -8.11
C PRO A 160 4.41 0.50 -8.98
N SER A 161 3.45 -0.31 -8.52
CA SER A 161 2.95 -1.44 -9.31
C SER A 161 2.22 -0.97 -10.56
N SER A 162 1.38 0.06 -10.43
CA SER A 162 0.65 0.65 -11.55
C SER A 162 1.57 1.26 -12.60
N CYS A 163 2.73 1.80 -12.18
CA CYS A 163 3.75 2.31 -13.08
C CYS A 163 4.25 1.23 -14.06
N ALA A 164 4.47 0.02 -13.57
CA ALA A 164 4.98 -1.07 -14.39
C ALA A 164 3.99 -1.49 -15.49
N TYR A 165 2.69 -1.32 -15.23
CA TYR A 165 1.64 -1.61 -16.21
C TYR A 165 1.36 -0.45 -17.17
N ALA A 166 1.32 0.78 -16.66
CA ALA A 166 0.95 1.95 -17.42
C ALA A 166 2.07 2.42 -18.40
N PHE A 167 3.34 2.20 -18.02
CA PHE A 167 4.47 2.70 -18.79
C PHE A 167 5.44 1.58 -19.14
N SER A 168 5.48 1.20 -20.43
CA SER A 168 6.41 0.19 -20.91
C SER A 168 7.87 0.60 -20.63
N GLY A 169 8.57 -0.22 -19.83
CA GLY A 169 9.98 0.02 -19.46
C GLY A 169 10.19 0.60 -18.06
N ALA A 170 9.15 0.91 -17.31
CA ALA A 170 9.31 1.16 -15.87
C ALA A 170 9.79 -0.12 -15.19
N LYS A 171 10.97 -0.06 -14.58
CA LYS A 171 11.51 -1.17 -13.79
C LYS A 171 11.22 -0.89 -12.33
N SER A 172 10.48 -1.78 -11.71
CA SER A 172 10.25 -1.78 -10.28
C SER A 172 10.70 -3.13 -9.73
N ASP A 173 11.42 -3.13 -8.64
CA ASP A 173 11.79 -4.35 -7.92
C ASP A 173 10.75 -4.58 -6.82
N PHE A 174 9.72 -5.36 -7.16
CA PHE A 174 8.65 -5.68 -6.22
C PHE A 174 9.05 -6.75 -5.20
N ALA A 175 10.15 -7.45 -5.44
CA ALA A 175 10.71 -8.37 -4.46
C ALA A 175 11.41 -7.62 -3.30
N ASP A 176 11.80 -6.37 -3.52
CA ASP A 176 12.37 -5.52 -2.46
C ASP A 176 11.28 -4.97 -1.54
N LEU A 177 10.96 -5.70 -0.48
CA LEU A 177 9.98 -5.27 0.51
C LEU A 177 10.43 -4.03 1.32
N ASP A 178 11.73 -3.69 1.34
CA ASP A 178 12.23 -2.47 1.99
C ASP A 178 11.83 -1.20 1.22
N ALA A 179 11.48 -1.33 -0.06
CA ALA A 179 10.94 -0.23 -0.86
C ALA A 179 9.56 0.24 -0.35
N ILE A 180 8.78 -0.62 0.29
CA ILE A 180 7.43 -0.30 0.76
C ILE A 180 7.46 0.82 1.83
N PRO A 181 8.17 0.70 2.96
CA PRO A 181 8.22 1.78 3.94
C PRO A 181 8.84 3.06 3.40
N ALA A 182 9.80 2.97 2.46
CA ALA A 182 10.37 4.15 1.80
C ALA A 182 9.29 4.89 0.99
N HIS A 183 8.50 4.16 0.20
CA HIS A 183 7.39 4.73 -0.58
C HIS A 183 6.31 5.37 0.31
N ILE A 184 5.98 4.76 1.45
CA ILE A 184 5.02 5.34 2.41
C ILE A 184 5.53 6.67 2.97
N ARG A 185 6.82 6.82 3.23
CA ARG A 185 7.41 8.10 3.65
C ARG A 185 7.30 9.17 2.56
N GLU A 186 7.60 8.80 1.30
CA GLU A 186 7.47 9.70 0.15
C GLU A 186 6.01 10.17 -0.03
N LEU A 187 5.08 9.24 0.03
CA LEU A 187 3.65 9.55 -0.04
C LEU A 187 3.20 10.42 1.13
N GLY A 188 3.66 10.12 2.35
CA GLY A 188 3.37 10.93 3.53
C GLY A 188 3.92 12.36 3.44
N ALA A 189 5.09 12.55 2.83
CA ALA A 189 5.62 13.88 2.56
C ALA A 189 4.73 14.64 1.56
N LEU A 190 4.29 13.98 0.49
CA LEU A 190 3.38 14.54 -0.50
C LEU A 190 2.01 14.92 0.09
N LEU A 191 1.52 14.13 1.03
CA LEU A 191 0.22 14.33 1.69
C LEU A 191 0.30 15.22 2.94
N ASN A 192 1.49 15.72 3.31
CA ASN A 192 1.73 16.45 4.54
C ASN A 192 1.31 15.69 5.82
N THR A 193 1.51 14.37 5.79
CA THR A 193 1.26 13.45 6.91
C THR A 193 2.56 12.79 7.40
N GLY A 194 3.70 13.45 7.16
CA GLY A 194 5.04 12.89 7.34
C GLY A 194 5.31 12.27 8.72
N GLU A 195 4.76 12.82 9.81
CA GLU A 195 4.91 12.24 11.15
C GLU A 195 4.24 10.86 11.24
N ARG A 196 2.97 10.76 10.82
CA ARG A 196 2.22 9.49 10.80
C ARG A 196 2.84 8.48 9.85
N ALA A 197 3.19 8.91 8.64
CA ALA A 197 3.83 8.08 7.64
C ALA A 197 5.18 7.52 8.12
N ASN A 198 6.02 8.34 8.78
CA ASN A 198 7.28 7.91 9.35
C ASN A 198 7.10 6.89 10.48
N ALA A 199 6.13 7.09 11.36
CA ALA A 199 5.83 6.15 12.42
C ALA A 199 5.37 4.79 11.86
N ASN A 200 4.45 4.80 10.88
CA ASN A 200 3.96 3.59 10.22
C ASN A 200 5.08 2.88 9.44
N ALA A 201 5.88 3.61 8.68
CA ALA A 201 7.01 3.06 7.94
C ALA A 201 8.06 2.43 8.86
N SER A 202 8.36 3.06 10.01
CA SER A 202 9.28 2.49 11.00
C SER A 202 8.74 1.21 11.65
N ALA A 203 7.42 1.13 11.86
CA ALA A 203 6.78 -0.10 12.31
C ALA A 203 6.87 -1.21 11.26
N MET A 204 6.68 -0.89 9.97
CA MET A 204 6.86 -1.83 8.86
C MET A 204 8.29 -2.38 8.78
N GLU A 205 9.30 -1.50 8.93
CA GLU A 205 10.72 -1.91 8.95
C GLU A 205 11.02 -2.86 10.11
N ALA A 206 10.49 -2.56 11.30
CA ALA A 206 10.65 -3.43 12.47
C ALA A 206 9.98 -4.79 12.27
N ASP A 207 8.77 -4.80 11.68
CA ASP A 207 8.01 -6.00 11.37
C ASP A 207 8.74 -6.89 10.34
N LEU A 208 9.29 -6.27 9.29
CA LEU A 208 10.05 -6.98 8.25
C LEU A 208 11.37 -7.53 8.80
N ALA A 209 12.08 -6.77 9.63
CA ALA A 209 13.30 -7.22 10.28
C ALA A 209 13.04 -8.43 11.19
N ALA A 210 11.95 -8.39 11.98
CA ALA A 210 11.55 -9.52 12.81
C ALA A 210 11.18 -10.77 11.98
N ALA A 211 10.46 -10.59 10.86
CA ALA A 211 10.15 -11.69 9.95
C ALA A 211 11.42 -12.34 9.38
N ARG A 212 12.39 -11.54 8.94
CA ARG A 212 13.68 -12.03 8.42
C ARG A 212 14.52 -12.74 9.49
N GLU A 213 14.54 -12.22 10.72
CA GLU A 213 15.26 -12.85 11.83
C GLU A 213 14.68 -14.23 12.16
N GLU A 214 13.37 -14.34 12.31
CA GLU A 214 12.70 -15.62 12.59
C GLU A 214 12.77 -16.56 11.39
N GLY A 215 12.55 -16.04 10.17
CA GLY A 215 12.67 -16.82 8.93
C GLY A 215 14.07 -17.38 8.72
N GLY A 216 15.11 -16.64 9.13
CA GLY A 216 16.49 -17.10 9.09
C GLY A 216 16.76 -18.39 9.88
N LYS A 217 15.90 -18.73 10.84
CA LYS A 217 15.96 -19.95 11.66
C LYS A 217 15.27 -21.15 10.99
N LEU A 218 14.49 -20.92 9.95
CA LEU A 218 13.73 -21.95 9.23
C LEU A 218 14.62 -22.74 8.27
N PRO A 219 14.29 -24.02 7.97
CA PRO A 219 14.94 -24.75 6.90
C PRO A 219 14.62 -24.11 5.54
N GLU A 220 15.55 -24.21 4.60
CA GLU A 220 15.27 -23.83 3.21
C GLU A 220 14.34 -24.86 2.58
N LEU A 221 13.19 -24.41 2.05
CA LEU A 221 12.18 -25.23 1.40
C LEU A 221 11.89 -24.69 0.00
N LYS A 222 11.51 -25.59 -0.92
CA LYS A 222 10.99 -25.20 -2.24
C LYS A 222 9.54 -24.77 -2.12
N ALA A 223 9.18 -23.64 -2.73
CA ALA A 223 7.83 -23.12 -2.70
C ALA A 223 7.36 -22.64 -4.08
N ALA A 224 6.05 -22.65 -4.29
CA ALA A 224 5.39 -21.96 -5.38
C ALA A 224 4.27 -21.06 -4.82
N GLY A 225 4.22 -19.81 -5.27
CA GLY A 225 3.11 -18.88 -5.03
C GLY A 225 2.15 -18.92 -6.21
N LEU A 226 0.90 -19.28 -5.97
CA LEU A 226 -0.09 -19.55 -6.99
C LEU A 226 -1.39 -18.79 -6.72
N TYR A 227 -2.15 -18.50 -7.77
CA TYR A 227 -3.48 -17.93 -7.65
C TYR A 227 -4.35 -18.27 -8.87
N TYR A 228 -5.64 -18.08 -8.73
CA TYR A 228 -6.61 -18.06 -9.79
C TYR A 228 -7.21 -16.66 -9.85
N TRP A 229 -7.34 -16.11 -11.06
CA TRP A 229 -7.86 -14.76 -11.25
C TRP A 229 -9.37 -14.71 -11.40
N ASP A 230 -9.93 -15.71 -12.09
CA ASP A 230 -11.34 -15.77 -12.45
C ASP A 230 -11.89 -17.19 -12.38
N SER A 231 -13.06 -17.42 -12.96
CA SER A 231 -13.70 -18.74 -13.03
C SER A 231 -13.06 -19.72 -14.02
N SER A 232 -12.02 -19.31 -14.78
CA SER A 232 -11.28 -20.24 -15.66
C SER A 232 -10.44 -21.22 -14.86
N ASP A 233 -10.00 -22.30 -15.50
CA ASP A 233 -9.05 -23.24 -14.88
C ASP A 233 -7.57 -22.81 -15.09
N ASP A 234 -7.33 -21.58 -15.56
CA ASP A 234 -5.99 -21.05 -15.78
C ASP A 234 -5.28 -20.82 -14.45
N LEU A 235 -4.15 -21.48 -14.29
CA LEU A 235 -3.31 -21.35 -13.10
C LEU A 235 -2.28 -20.25 -13.30
N PHE A 236 -2.22 -19.31 -12.39
CA PHE A 236 -1.26 -18.22 -12.39
C PHE A 236 -0.22 -18.40 -11.28
N ALA A 237 0.95 -17.80 -11.44
CA ALA A 237 2.02 -17.88 -10.46
C ALA A 237 2.74 -16.54 -10.31
N TYR A 238 3.37 -16.35 -9.15
CA TYR A 238 4.19 -15.20 -8.83
C TYR A 238 5.64 -15.45 -9.20
N GLY A 239 6.21 -14.57 -10.03
CA GLY A 239 7.57 -14.67 -10.52
C GLY A 239 8.63 -14.11 -9.59
N ALA A 240 9.86 -14.01 -10.11
CA ALA A 240 11.01 -13.49 -9.38
C ALA A 240 10.87 -12.01 -8.98
N ASN A 241 10.15 -11.23 -9.77
CA ASN A 241 9.92 -9.81 -9.48
C ASN A 241 8.51 -9.58 -8.91
N SER A 242 8.22 -10.21 -7.78
CA SER A 242 6.93 -10.08 -7.10
C SER A 242 7.11 -9.86 -5.60
N THR A 243 6.15 -9.24 -4.93
CA THR A 243 6.13 -9.14 -3.47
C THR A 243 6.13 -10.52 -2.81
N ILE A 244 5.52 -11.52 -3.46
CA ILE A 244 5.55 -12.92 -2.99
C ILE A 244 6.98 -13.47 -3.00
N GLN A 245 7.84 -13.09 -3.96
CA GLN A 245 9.26 -13.43 -3.90
C GLN A 245 9.93 -12.81 -2.67
N GLY A 246 9.70 -11.54 -2.38
CA GLY A 246 10.23 -10.88 -1.18
C GLY A 246 9.75 -11.54 0.13
N ILE A 247 8.49 -11.98 0.15
CA ILE A 247 7.92 -12.75 1.28
C ILE A 247 8.63 -14.12 1.39
N PHE A 248 8.91 -14.78 0.26
CA PHE A 248 9.65 -16.04 0.25
C PHE A 248 11.09 -15.87 0.76
N ASP A 249 11.76 -14.80 0.34
CA ASP A 249 13.12 -14.49 0.79
C ASP A 249 13.16 -14.28 2.31
N ALA A 250 12.17 -13.57 2.87
CA ALA A 250 12.05 -13.41 4.31
C ALA A 250 11.82 -14.74 5.07
N ALA A 251 11.18 -15.72 4.43
CA ALA A 251 10.88 -17.05 4.99
C ALA A 251 11.87 -18.15 4.59
N ARG A 252 12.96 -17.83 3.89
CA ARG A 252 13.91 -18.79 3.31
C ARG A 252 13.27 -19.83 2.38
N LEU A 253 12.28 -19.41 1.62
CA LEU A 253 11.64 -20.26 0.61
C LEU A 253 12.28 -20.02 -0.76
N LYS A 254 12.61 -21.10 -1.45
CA LYS A 254 13.10 -21.06 -2.82
C LYS A 254 11.95 -21.13 -3.80
N ASN A 255 11.67 -20.02 -4.50
CA ASN A 255 10.62 -19.97 -5.50
C ASN A 255 10.98 -20.87 -6.71
N VAL A 256 10.20 -21.93 -6.94
CA VAL A 256 10.44 -22.86 -8.04
C VAL A 256 10.01 -22.31 -9.40
N VAL A 257 9.23 -21.22 -9.40
CA VAL A 257 8.74 -20.55 -10.60
C VAL A 257 9.72 -19.48 -11.10
N ALA A 258 10.44 -18.83 -10.18
CA ALA A 258 11.36 -17.73 -10.47
C ALA A 258 12.34 -17.95 -11.62
N PRO A 259 12.92 -19.14 -11.84
CA PRO A 259 13.85 -19.33 -12.96
C PRO A 259 13.23 -19.16 -14.34
N SER A 260 11.91 -19.29 -14.47
CA SER A 260 11.18 -19.22 -15.73
C SER A 260 10.29 -17.99 -15.87
N TYR A 261 10.00 -17.33 -14.77
CA TYR A 261 9.06 -16.21 -14.70
C TYR A 261 9.62 -15.12 -13.78
N ASP A 262 9.68 -13.90 -14.29
CA ASP A 262 10.23 -12.75 -13.56
C ASP A 262 9.22 -11.63 -13.29
N ALA A 263 8.02 -11.71 -13.87
CA ALA A 263 7.01 -10.69 -13.68
C ALA A 263 6.33 -10.78 -12.30
N MET A 264 5.77 -9.67 -11.84
CA MET A 264 4.97 -9.59 -10.62
C MET A 264 3.75 -10.52 -10.71
N PHE A 265 2.95 -10.33 -11.77
CA PHE A 265 1.85 -11.18 -12.15
C PHE A 265 2.18 -11.82 -13.51
N ASN A 266 2.47 -13.10 -13.51
CA ASN A 266 2.69 -13.82 -14.75
C ASN A 266 1.34 -14.24 -15.33
N GLY A 267 1.30 -14.37 -16.66
CA GLY A 267 0.20 -15.05 -17.33
C GLY A 267 0.06 -16.51 -16.86
N ALA A 268 -0.94 -17.20 -17.39
CA ALA A 268 -1.17 -18.59 -17.07
C ALA A 268 0.09 -19.43 -17.30
N ILE A 269 0.41 -20.26 -16.31
CA ILE A 269 1.56 -21.17 -16.35
C ILE A 269 1.11 -22.61 -16.60
N SER A 270 2.01 -23.42 -17.20
CA SER A 270 1.76 -24.84 -17.29
C SER A 270 1.80 -25.51 -15.91
N PRO A 271 0.69 -26.11 -15.47
CA PRO A 271 0.64 -26.78 -14.16
C PRO A 271 1.70 -27.88 -14.00
N GLU A 272 2.12 -28.53 -15.11
CA GLU A 272 3.17 -29.53 -15.10
C GLU A 272 4.51 -28.99 -14.61
N THR A 273 4.76 -27.67 -14.76
CA THR A 273 5.96 -27.01 -14.23
C THR A 273 5.98 -27.10 -12.71
N ILE A 274 4.84 -26.88 -12.06
CA ILE A 274 4.70 -26.97 -10.60
C ILE A 274 4.85 -28.42 -10.15
N VAL A 275 4.14 -29.35 -10.80
CA VAL A 275 4.20 -30.79 -10.46
C VAL A 275 5.63 -31.31 -10.59
N LYS A 276 6.33 -30.99 -11.70
CA LYS A 276 7.73 -31.42 -11.94
C LYS A 276 8.70 -30.81 -10.93
N SER A 277 8.47 -29.58 -10.49
CA SER A 277 9.32 -28.92 -9.50
C SER A 277 9.18 -29.53 -8.12
N ASN A 278 8.06 -30.19 -7.85
CA ASN A 278 7.70 -30.83 -6.59
C ASN A 278 7.99 -29.92 -5.38
N PRO A 279 7.23 -28.82 -5.21
CA PRO A 279 7.44 -27.88 -4.10
C PRO A 279 7.12 -28.54 -2.76
N ASP A 280 7.85 -28.13 -1.73
CA ASP A 280 7.62 -28.54 -0.34
C ASP A 280 6.46 -27.77 0.30
N VAL A 281 6.20 -26.55 -0.21
CA VAL A 281 5.15 -25.62 0.25
C VAL A 281 4.43 -25.02 -0.95
N LEU A 282 3.11 -24.93 -0.89
CA LEU A 282 2.30 -24.11 -1.79
C LEU A 282 1.72 -22.92 -1.01
N ILE A 283 1.90 -21.74 -1.57
CA ILE A 283 1.26 -20.53 -1.09
C ILE A 283 0.14 -20.19 -2.08
N ILE A 284 -1.08 -20.11 -1.60
CA ILE A 284 -2.25 -19.76 -2.41
C ILE A 284 -2.74 -18.40 -1.94
N THR A 285 -2.76 -17.42 -2.83
CA THR A 285 -3.41 -16.14 -2.51
C THR A 285 -4.88 -16.19 -2.90
N THR A 286 -5.72 -15.67 -2.01
CA THR A 286 -7.18 -15.73 -2.12
C THR A 286 -7.84 -14.40 -1.77
N GLY A 287 -9.14 -14.28 -2.03
CA GLY A 287 -9.96 -13.13 -1.65
C GLY A 287 -10.10 -12.07 -2.75
N GLU A 288 -9.42 -12.24 -3.88
CA GLU A 288 -9.67 -11.42 -5.06
C GLU A 288 -10.68 -12.13 -5.96
N SER A 289 -11.56 -11.37 -6.59
CA SER A 289 -12.66 -11.91 -7.44
C SER A 289 -13.53 -12.97 -6.75
N GLY A 290 -13.54 -12.99 -5.40
CA GLY A 290 -14.34 -13.91 -4.60
C GLY A 290 -13.87 -15.37 -4.60
N ILE A 291 -12.68 -15.66 -5.14
CA ILE A 291 -12.13 -17.02 -5.17
C ILE A 291 -11.57 -17.38 -3.78
N THR A 292 -12.06 -18.51 -3.26
CA THR A 292 -11.66 -19.02 -1.95
C THR A 292 -10.50 -20.03 -2.04
N LEU A 293 -9.90 -20.37 -0.90
CA LEU A 293 -8.92 -21.46 -0.82
C LEU A 293 -9.56 -22.79 -1.24
N GLU A 294 -10.82 -23.07 -0.85
CA GLU A 294 -11.54 -24.29 -1.23
C GLU A 294 -11.69 -24.42 -2.74
N ASP A 295 -12.09 -23.32 -3.43
CA ASP A 295 -12.17 -23.27 -4.89
C ASP A 295 -10.82 -23.55 -5.55
N SER A 296 -9.77 -22.92 -5.02
CA SER A 296 -8.41 -23.07 -5.52
C SER A 296 -7.90 -24.51 -5.36
N LEU A 297 -8.12 -25.12 -4.20
CA LEU A 297 -7.74 -26.52 -3.94
C LEU A 297 -8.50 -27.48 -4.84
N ALA A 298 -9.82 -27.28 -5.01
CA ALA A 298 -10.66 -28.11 -5.88
C ALA A 298 -10.19 -28.10 -7.35
N ARG A 299 -9.61 -26.99 -7.82
CA ARG A 299 -8.99 -26.87 -9.15
C ARG A 299 -7.63 -27.53 -9.20
N LEU A 300 -6.75 -27.26 -8.21
CA LEU A 300 -5.43 -27.87 -8.13
C LEU A 300 -5.49 -29.41 -8.07
N GLU A 301 -6.45 -29.96 -7.35
CA GLU A 301 -6.63 -31.42 -7.22
C GLU A 301 -6.98 -32.11 -8.56
N LYS A 302 -7.57 -31.38 -9.53
CA LYS A 302 -7.87 -31.91 -10.87
C LYS A 302 -6.61 -32.01 -11.75
N ILE A 303 -5.50 -31.33 -11.37
CA ILE A 303 -4.26 -31.33 -12.14
C ILE A 303 -3.54 -32.67 -11.92
N PRO A 304 -3.25 -33.43 -13.00
CA PRO A 304 -2.58 -34.73 -12.87
C PRO A 304 -1.24 -34.59 -12.15
N GLY A 305 -1.05 -35.34 -11.05
CA GLY A 305 0.17 -35.37 -10.27
C GLY A 305 0.28 -34.28 -9.19
N MET A 306 -0.59 -33.29 -9.15
CA MET A 306 -0.53 -32.21 -8.16
C MET A 306 -0.66 -32.72 -6.71
N THR A 307 -1.63 -33.60 -6.46
CA THR A 307 -1.86 -34.19 -5.13
C THR A 307 -0.72 -35.12 -4.66
N GLN A 308 0.22 -35.47 -5.55
CA GLN A 308 1.41 -36.28 -5.24
C GLN A 308 2.63 -35.43 -4.90
N THR A 309 2.55 -34.10 -5.04
CA THR A 309 3.64 -33.19 -4.66
C THR A 309 3.88 -33.23 -3.15
N ALA A 310 5.11 -32.88 -2.73
CA ALA A 310 5.48 -32.84 -1.33
C ALA A 310 4.57 -31.90 -0.51
N ALA A 311 4.17 -30.76 -1.10
CA ALA A 311 3.28 -29.80 -0.45
C ALA A 311 1.90 -30.41 -0.11
N PHE A 312 1.27 -31.11 -1.05
CA PHE A 312 -0.01 -31.80 -0.81
C PHE A 312 0.13 -32.97 0.17
N THR A 313 1.14 -33.83 -0.04
CA THR A 313 1.38 -35.00 0.79
C THR A 313 1.64 -34.63 2.25
N ASN A 314 2.39 -33.56 2.48
CA ASN A 314 2.73 -33.07 3.81
C ASN A 314 1.73 -32.04 4.35
N LYS A 315 0.66 -31.73 3.61
CA LYS A 315 -0.36 -30.70 3.96
C LYS A 315 0.25 -29.32 4.22
N ARG A 316 1.30 -28.97 3.47
CA ARG A 316 1.95 -27.65 3.55
C ARG A 316 1.41 -26.71 2.48
N ILE A 317 0.12 -26.45 2.56
CA ILE A 317 -0.59 -25.47 1.72
C ILE A 317 -1.01 -24.31 2.64
N ILE A 318 -0.48 -23.13 2.37
CA ILE A 318 -0.68 -21.95 3.20
C ILE A 318 -1.41 -20.90 2.40
N GLU A 319 -2.52 -20.45 2.94
CA GLU A 319 -3.28 -19.34 2.40
C GLU A 319 -2.69 -18.02 2.88
N LEU A 320 -2.56 -17.06 1.93
CA LEU A 320 -2.30 -15.65 2.18
C LEU A 320 -3.40 -14.82 1.52
N PRO A 321 -3.76 -13.67 2.07
CA PRO A 321 -4.69 -12.76 1.40
C PRO A 321 -4.06 -12.21 0.11
N SER A 322 -4.87 -11.93 -0.91
CA SER A 322 -4.41 -11.37 -2.19
C SER A 322 -3.63 -10.05 -2.03
N GLY A 323 -3.89 -9.29 -0.94
CA GLY A 323 -3.12 -8.11 -0.58
C GLY A 323 -1.62 -8.34 -0.43
N ALA A 324 -1.21 -9.56 -0.09
CA ALA A 324 0.21 -9.94 -0.03
C ALA A 324 0.94 -9.79 -1.38
N ALA A 325 0.20 -9.83 -2.49
CA ALA A 325 0.77 -9.71 -3.83
C ALA A 325 1.03 -8.27 -4.27
N TYR A 326 0.65 -7.28 -3.46
CA TYR A 326 0.83 -5.86 -3.77
C TYR A 326 1.90 -5.23 -2.87
N PRO A 327 2.65 -4.23 -3.35
CA PRO A 327 3.69 -3.55 -2.56
C PRO A 327 3.06 -2.59 -1.55
N THR A 328 2.45 -3.15 -0.53
CA THR A 328 1.77 -2.47 0.58
C THR A 328 2.18 -3.07 1.92
N VAL A 329 1.72 -2.49 3.01
CA VAL A 329 1.93 -3.05 4.36
C VAL A 329 1.44 -4.50 4.48
N GLU A 330 0.45 -4.89 3.67
CA GLU A 330 -0.11 -6.25 3.69
C GLU A 330 0.91 -7.31 3.25
N ALA A 331 1.87 -6.98 2.36
CA ALA A 331 2.97 -7.87 2.00
C ALA A 331 3.91 -8.12 3.21
N ILE A 332 4.16 -7.09 4.01
CA ILE A 332 4.99 -7.21 5.23
C ILE A 332 4.26 -8.03 6.30
N ASP A 333 2.96 -7.78 6.49
CA ASP A 333 2.13 -8.56 7.41
C ASP A 333 2.07 -10.04 6.97
N ALA A 334 1.96 -10.30 5.67
CA ALA A 334 1.98 -11.65 5.09
C ALA A 334 3.34 -12.35 5.29
N ALA A 335 4.46 -11.63 5.19
CA ALA A 335 5.78 -12.20 5.45
C ALA A 335 5.88 -12.69 6.92
N ARG A 336 5.41 -11.89 7.88
CA ARG A 336 5.36 -12.27 9.30
C ARG A 336 4.45 -13.47 9.53
N GLU A 337 3.28 -13.46 8.93
CA GLU A 337 2.31 -14.55 9.07
C GLU A 337 2.86 -15.86 8.48
N LEU A 338 3.46 -15.81 7.29
CA LEU A 338 4.06 -16.97 6.64
C LEU A 338 5.17 -17.58 7.51
N VAL A 339 6.11 -16.77 7.97
CA VAL A 339 7.21 -17.22 8.84
C VAL A 339 6.65 -17.88 10.11
N LYS A 340 5.64 -17.27 10.75
CA LYS A 340 4.99 -17.85 11.92
C LYS A 340 4.30 -19.18 11.63
N LYS A 341 3.60 -19.31 10.51
CA LYS A 341 2.94 -20.57 10.10
C LYS A 341 3.94 -21.66 9.83
N LEU A 342 5.06 -21.35 9.16
CA LEU A 342 6.12 -22.30 8.88
C LEU A 342 6.86 -22.78 10.15
N ALA A 343 7.05 -21.91 11.12
CA ALA A 343 7.69 -22.26 12.40
C ALA A 343 6.84 -23.20 13.27
N GLN A 344 5.55 -23.36 12.97
CA GLN A 344 4.61 -24.24 13.69
C GLN A 344 4.45 -25.63 13.04
N GLN A 345 5.05 -25.86 11.87
CA GLN A 345 4.98 -27.10 11.10
C GLN A 345 6.23 -27.96 11.30
#